data_7de99e772e3e3debe4b85dc1c5d0072e
#
_entry.id   7de99e772e3e3debe4b85dc1c5d0072e
#
_cell.length_a   1.000
_cell.length_b   1.000
_cell.length_c   1.000
_cell.angle_alpha   90.00
_cell.angle_beta   90.00
_cell.angle_gamma   90.00
#
_symmetry.space_group_name_H-M   'P 1'
#
loop_
_entity.id
_entity.type
_entity.pdbx_description
1 polymer ?
#
loop_
_entity_poly.entity_id
_entity_poly.type
_entity_poly.pdbx_seq_one_letter_code
_entity_poly.pdbx_strand_id
1 'polypeptide(L)' 'MPIETVATSGAPRAIGPYSQALRAGGFLFTAGQVGFDPTTGELVDGGIAEQTRQVLLNIGAILEAGGSGLAQVV' A
#
# COMPACT_ATOMS: atom_id res chain seq x y z
N MET A 1 -14.43 -18.56 -5.20
CA MET A 1 -13.91 -17.74 -4.09
C MET A 1 -13.88 -16.29 -4.52
N PRO A 2 -14.52 -15.40 -3.78
CA PRO A 2 -14.55 -14.00 -4.16
C PRO A 2 -13.18 -13.33 -3.99
N ILE A 3 -12.87 -12.44 -4.91
CA ILE A 3 -11.70 -11.58 -4.83
C ILE A 3 -12.23 -10.17 -4.57
N GLU A 4 -11.72 -9.55 -3.51
CA GLU A 4 -12.12 -8.20 -3.13
C GLU A 4 -10.95 -7.23 -3.35
N THR A 5 -11.24 -6.09 -3.98
CA THR A 5 -10.23 -5.04 -4.10
C THR A 5 -10.19 -4.25 -2.80
N VAL A 6 -8.97 -3.85 -2.42
CA VAL A 6 -8.74 -3.01 -1.24
C VAL A 6 -8.14 -1.70 -1.73
N ALA A 7 -8.69 -0.59 -1.24
CA ALA A 7 -8.20 0.73 -1.58
C ALA A 7 -8.30 1.64 -0.37
N THR A 8 -7.37 2.58 -0.26
CA THR A 8 -7.36 3.54 0.85
C THR A 8 -6.74 4.85 0.39
N SER A 9 -7.23 5.95 0.94
CA SER A 9 -6.62 7.26 0.73
C SER A 9 -5.37 7.46 1.60
N GLY A 10 -5.11 6.54 2.53
CA GLY A 10 -3.90 6.55 3.35
C GLY A 10 -2.64 6.10 2.62
N ALA A 11 -2.79 5.67 1.37
CA ALA A 11 -1.68 5.31 0.50
C ALA A 11 -1.91 5.92 -0.89
N PRO A 12 -0.86 6.07 -1.71
CA PRO A 12 -1.03 6.60 -3.06
C PRO A 12 -2.01 5.76 -3.87
N ARG A 13 -2.93 6.42 -4.56
CA ARG A 13 -3.89 5.72 -5.39
C ARG A 13 -3.18 5.02 -6.55
N ALA A 14 -3.78 3.94 -7.05
CA ALA A 14 -3.25 3.23 -8.20
C ALA A 14 -3.25 4.15 -9.43
N ILE A 15 -2.07 4.29 -10.05
CA ILE A 15 -1.90 5.06 -11.28
C ILE A 15 -1.72 4.06 -12.40
N GLY A 16 -2.83 3.56 -12.96
CA GLY A 16 -2.77 2.57 -14.00
C GLY A 16 -3.72 1.39 -13.73
N PRO A 17 -3.64 0.35 -14.54
CA PRO A 17 -4.59 -0.77 -14.47
C PRO A 17 -4.22 -1.79 -13.38
N TYR A 18 -4.19 -1.36 -12.13
CA TYR A 18 -3.93 -2.24 -11.00
C TYR A 18 -4.67 -1.73 -9.77
N SER A 19 -4.78 -2.57 -8.75
CA SER A 19 -5.36 -2.23 -7.46
C SER A 19 -4.25 -2.08 -6.42
N GLN A 20 -4.48 -1.30 -5.37
CA GLN A 20 -3.54 -1.21 -4.26
C GLN A 20 -3.34 -2.57 -3.60
N ALA A 21 -4.42 -3.31 -3.41
CA ALA A 21 -4.36 -4.67 -2.87
C ALA A 21 -5.60 -5.46 -3.26
N LEU A 22 -5.50 -6.76 -3.13
CA LEU A 22 -6.61 -7.71 -3.31
C LEU A 22 -6.66 -8.64 -2.12
N ARG A 23 -7.88 -8.93 -1.66
CA ARG A 23 -8.09 -9.96 -0.64
C ARG A 23 -8.64 -11.20 -1.31
N ALA A 24 -8.01 -12.35 -1.09
CA ALA A 24 -8.47 -13.63 -1.63
C ALA A 24 -8.00 -14.76 -0.73
N GLY A 25 -8.92 -15.67 -0.39
CA GLY A 25 -8.59 -16.91 0.30
C GLY A 25 -7.93 -16.74 1.67
N GLY A 26 -8.26 -15.70 2.40
CA GLY A 26 -7.65 -15.42 3.70
C GLY A 26 -6.30 -14.73 3.61
N PHE A 27 -5.86 -14.40 2.40
CA PHE A 27 -4.62 -13.68 2.15
C PHE A 27 -4.91 -12.28 1.61
N LEU A 28 -3.97 -11.38 1.84
CA LEU A 28 -3.98 -10.05 1.28
C LEU A 28 -2.73 -9.88 0.42
N PHE A 29 -2.94 -9.56 -0.85
CA PHE A 29 -1.87 -9.37 -1.81
C PHE A 29 -1.79 -7.88 -2.15
N THR A 30 -0.62 -7.27 -1.97
CA THR A 30 -0.44 -5.85 -2.24
C THR A 30 0.37 -5.63 -3.50
N ALA A 31 0.07 -4.55 -4.21
CA ALA A 31 0.95 -4.06 -5.25
C ALA A 31 2.22 -3.47 -4.60
N GLY A 32 3.30 -3.42 -5.36
CA GLY A 32 4.52 -2.76 -4.90
C GLY A 32 4.29 -1.28 -4.67
N GLN A 33 5.04 -0.69 -3.76
CA GLN A 33 4.95 0.72 -3.44
C GLN A 33 6.28 1.41 -3.68
N VAL A 34 6.20 2.66 -4.10
CA VAL A 34 7.32 3.59 -4.12
C VAL A 34 7.04 4.68 -3.09
N GLY A 35 8.02 5.52 -2.81
CA GLY A 35 7.92 6.51 -1.74
C GLY A 35 7.09 7.75 -2.07
N PHE A 36 5.92 7.58 -2.67
CA PHE A 36 5.02 8.70 -2.90
C PHE A 36 4.24 9.05 -1.64
N ASP A 37 4.13 10.36 -1.38
CA ASP A 37 3.27 10.87 -0.33
C ASP A 37 1.82 10.80 -0.83
N PRO A 38 0.92 10.11 -0.11
CA PRO A 38 -0.47 9.99 -0.57
C PRO A 38 -1.22 11.32 -0.59
N THR A 39 -0.77 12.32 0.16
CA THR A 39 -1.40 13.63 0.20
C THR A 39 -1.06 14.45 -1.04
N THR A 40 0.20 14.42 -1.47
CA THR A 40 0.68 15.24 -2.59
C THR A 40 0.74 14.46 -3.90
N GLY A 41 0.85 13.13 -3.85
CA GLY A 41 1.04 12.30 -5.02
C GLY A 41 2.45 12.36 -5.59
N GLU A 42 3.39 12.96 -4.85
CA GLU A 42 4.76 13.13 -5.29
C GLU A 42 5.73 12.33 -4.43
N LEU A 43 6.89 12.02 -4.99
CA LEU A 43 7.94 11.32 -4.28
C LEU A 43 8.41 12.19 -3.10
N VAL A 44 8.56 11.59 -1.92
CA VAL A 44 9.04 12.32 -0.75
C VAL A 44 10.46 12.81 -0.96
N ASP A 45 10.79 13.97 -0.38
CA ASP A 45 12.14 14.50 -0.41
C ASP A 45 13.04 13.67 0.49
N GLY A 46 14.31 13.67 0.14
CA GLY A 46 15.33 12.95 0.88
C GLY A 46 15.85 11.75 0.12
N GLY A 47 16.66 10.97 0.78
CA GLY A 47 17.30 9.82 0.16
C GLY A 47 16.55 8.53 0.41
N ILE A 48 17.30 7.43 0.35
CA ILE A 48 16.73 6.08 0.46
C ILE A 48 16.03 5.86 1.81
N ALA A 49 16.51 6.48 2.89
CA ALA A 49 15.92 6.30 4.21
C ALA A 49 14.49 6.87 4.26
N GLU A 50 14.30 8.07 3.73
CA GLU A 50 12.99 8.73 3.71
C GLU A 50 12.05 8.02 2.75
N GLN A 51 12.54 7.59 1.60
CA GLN A 51 11.73 6.86 0.64
C GLN A 51 11.29 5.51 1.19
N THR A 52 12.20 4.79 1.85
CA THR A 52 11.87 3.49 2.46
C THR A 52 10.84 3.66 3.57
N ARG A 53 10.98 4.69 4.40
CA ARG A 53 10.00 5.00 5.44
C ARG A 53 8.62 5.20 4.84
N GLN A 54 8.53 6.00 3.77
CA GLN A 54 7.26 6.28 3.11
C GLN A 54 6.65 5.03 2.49
N VAL A 55 7.48 4.19 1.86
CA VAL A 55 7.02 2.90 1.32
C VAL A 55 6.37 2.05 2.41
N LEU A 56 7.02 1.94 3.57
CA LEU A 56 6.49 1.14 4.67
C LEU A 56 5.21 1.74 5.25
N LEU A 57 5.11 3.06 5.33
CA LEU A 57 3.88 3.73 5.75
C LEU A 57 2.75 3.46 4.77
N ASN A 58 3.03 3.52 3.48
CA ASN A 58 2.03 3.25 2.45
C ASN A 58 1.54 1.80 2.51
N ILE A 59 2.45 0.85 2.62
CA ILE A 59 2.09 -0.57 2.74
C ILE A 59 1.30 -0.82 4.01
N GLY A 60 1.73 -0.23 5.13
CA GLY A 60 1.01 -0.35 6.39
C GLY A 60 -0.42 0.14 6.29
N ALA A 61 -0.64 1.28 5.64
CA ALA A 61 -1.98 1.84 5.44
C ALA A 61 -2.85 0.90 4.58
N ILE A 62 -2.29 0.32 3.53
CA ILE A 62 -3.00 -0.63 2.69
C ILE A 62 -3.38 -1.89 3.48
N LEU A 63 -2.45 -2.42 4.26
CA LEU A 63 -2.69 -3.62 5.07
C LEU A 63 -3.79 -3.36 6.09
N GLU A 64 -3.77 -2.21 6.76
CA GLU A 64 -4.81 -1.86 7.73
C GLU A 64 -6.17 -1.73 7.07
N ALA A 65 -6.23 -1.12 5.89
CA ALA A 65 -7.48 -1.02 5.13
C ALA A 65 -8.02 -2.40 4.75
N GLY A 66 -7.14 -3.38 4.58
CA GLY A 66 -7.50 -4.75 4.30
C GLY A 66 -7.79 -5.59 5.54
N GLY A 67 -7.69 -5.02 6.73
CA GLY A 67 -7.93 -5.75 7.98
C GLY A 67 -6.72 -6.51 8.48
N SER A 68 -5.53 -6.15 8.04
CA SER A 68 -4.28 -6.79 8.44
C SER A 68 -3.30 -5.76 9.01
N GLY A 69 -2.02 -6.06 9.01
CA GLY A 69 -0.99 -5.15 9.47
C GLY A 69 0.39 -5.71 9.18
N LEU A 70 1.41 -4.87 9.41
CA LEU A 70 2.80 -5.26 9.12
C LEU A 70 3.23 -6.50 9.90
N ALA A 71 2.66 -6.74 11.07
CA ALA A 71 2.99 -7.92 11.88
C ALA A 71 2.52 -9.24 11.24
N GLN A 72 1.65 -9.19 10.23
CA GLN A 72 1.09 -10.36 9.58
C GLN A 72 1.77 -10.68 8.23
N VAL A 73 2.80 -9.94 7.89
CA VAL A 73 3.51 -10.15 6.61
C VAL A 73 4.31 -11.44 6.67
N VAL A 74 4.21 -12.23 5.61
CA VAL A 74 4.91 -13.51 5.48
C VAL A 74 5.96 -13.48 4.37
#